data_355f2e0cef88279f213b5393f60e839c
#
_entry.id   355f2e0cef88279f213b5393f60e839c
#
_cell.length_a   1.000
_cell.length_b   1.000
_cell.length_c   1.000
_cell.angle_alpha   90.00
_cell.angle_beta   90.00
_cell.angle_gamma   90.00
#
_symmetry.space_group_name_H-M   'P 1'
#
loop_
_entity.id
_entity.type
_entity.pdbx_description
1 polymer ?
#
loop_
_entity_poly.entity_id
_entity_poly.type
_entity_poly.pdbx_seq_one_letter_code
_entity_poly.pdbx_strand_id
1 'polypeptide(L)'
;MSAGYTYTTISADPGEPARVGVSFYLDGRAWITVAGLDTDRPHLGVSLGEVSVRIGPASDAVTAEDARIARCLADQAAIYAAEVERLHAANNASGPGTAAA
;
A
#
# COMPACT_ATOMS: atom_id res chain seq x y z
N MET A 1 7.63 -9.58 17.52
CA MET A 1 7.17 -8.50 16.64
C MET A 1 7.96 -8.55 15.34
N SER A 2 7.26 -8.45 14.23
CA SER A 2 7.90 -8.57 12.93
C SER A 2 8.33 -7.21 12.41
N ALA A 3 9.55 -7.12 11.89
CA ALA A 3 10.01 -5.92 11.21
C ALA A 3 9.44 -5.89 9.80
N GLY A 4 9.04 -4.70 9.35
CA GLY A 4 8.62 -4.50 7.99
C GLY A 4 9.78 -4.63 7.01
N TYR A 5 9.45 -4.99 5.79
CA TYR A 5 10.45 -5.13 4.74
C TYR A 5 9.81 -4.95 3.37
N THR A 6 10.66 -4.73 2.39
CA THR A 6 10.23 -4.62 1.00
C THR A 6 11.05 -5.58 0.15
N TYR A 7 10.47 -6.04 -0.94
CA TYR A 7 11.25 -6.79 -1.92
C TYR A 7 10.63 -6.64 -3.31
N THR A 8 11.47 -6.86 -4.31
CA THR A 8 11.07 -6.80 -5.70
C THR A 8 11.30 -8.15 -6.34
N THR A 9 10.32 -8.65 -7.07
CA THR A 9 10.41 -9.88 -7.82
C THR A 9 10.36 -9.55 -9.30
N ILE A 10 11.29 -10.12 -10.06
CA ILE A 10 11.31 -9.99 -11.51
C ILE A 10 11.25 -11.38 -12.09
N SER A 11 10.23 -11.63 -12.90
CA SER A 11 10.05 -12.91 -13.58
C SER A 11 10.16 -12.69 -15.08
N ALA A 12 11.01 -13.45 -15.74
CA ALA A 12 11.22 -13.32 -17.16
C ALA A 12 11.28 -14.70 -17.81
N ASP A 13 10.45 -14.91 -18.81
CA ASP A 13 10.45 -16.11 -19.63
C ASP A 13 10.87 -15.75 -21.05
N PRO A 14 11.59 -16.66 -21.75
CA PRO A 14 12.01 -16.37 -23.13
C PRO A 14 10.82 -16.02 -24.01
N GLY A 15 10.94 -14.92 -24.73
CA GLY A 15 9.90 -14.50 -25.69
C GLY A 15 8.72 -13.79 -25.07
N GLU A 16 8.72 -13.55 -23.76
CA GLU A 16 7.63 -12.85 -23.07
C GLU A 16 8.15 -11.63 -22.32
N PRO A 17 7.30 -10.62 -22.13
CA PRO A 17 7.68 -9.46 -21.32
C PRO A 17 7.96 -9.87 -19.87
N ALA A 18 8.95 -9.24 -19.27
CA ALA A 18 9.23 -9.45 -17.86
C ALA A 18 8.09 -8.92 -16.99
N ARG A 19 7.85 -9.59 -15.87
CA ARG A 19 6.88 -9.14 -14.87
C ARG A 19 7.64 -8.68 -13.63
N VAL A 20 7.22 -7.54 -13.11
CA VAL A 20 7.83 -6.98 -11.91
C VAL A 20 6.78 -6.86 -10.83
N GLY A 21 7.07 -7.44 -9.67
CA GLY A 21 6.24 -7.29 -8.49
C GLY A 21 7.03 -6.60 -7.40
N VAL A 22 6.41 -5.65 -6.72
CA VAL A 22 7.03 -4.97 -5.59
C VAL A 22 6.13 -5.18 -4.38
N SER A 23 6.73 -5.62 -3.27
CA SER A 23 6.00 -5.89 -2.04
C SER A 23 6.51 -5.01 -0.92
N PHE A 24 5.58 -4.36 -0.23
CA PHE A 24 5.87 -3.54 0.93
C PHE A 24 5.12 -4.14 2.11
N TYR A 25 5.85 -4.69 3.06
CA TYR A 25 5.27 -5.20 4.31
C TYR A 25 5.60 -4.20 5.41
N LEU A 26 4.63 -3.40 5.78
CA LEU A 26 4.83 -2.19 6.56
C LEU A 26 4.83 -2.49 8.07
N ASP A 27 5.63 -1.74 8.79
CA ASP A 27 5.62 -1.74 10.25
C ASP A 27 5.38 -0.31 10.75
N GLY A 28 5.58 -0.07 12.03
CA GLY A 28 5.32 1.24 12.63
C GLY A 28 6.21 2.37 12.14
N ARG A 29 7.26 2.07 11.38
CA ARG A 29 8.12 3.08 10.77
C ARG A 29 7.59 3.57 9.43
N ALA A 30 6.53 2.93 8.92
CA ALA A 30 5.98 3.30 7.63
C ALA A 30 5.44 4.72 7.66
N TRP A 31 5.66 5.41 6.56
CA TRP A 31 5.15 6.77 6.38
C TRP A 31 4.25 6.78 5.15
N ILE A 32 2.98 7.08 5.36
CA ILE A 32 1.99 7.13 4.29
C ILE A 32 1.40 8.53 4.28
N THR A 33 1.53 9.22 3.15
CA THR A 33 1.10 10.60 3.08
C THR A 33 0.74 11.00 1.65
N VAL A 34 0.04 12.11 1.54
CA VAL A 34 -0.26 12.71 0.24
C VAL A 34 0.59 13.96 0.11
N ALA A 35 1.27 14.09 -1.01
CA ALA A 35 2.04 15.27 -1.35
C ALA A 35 1.46 15.94 -2.58
N GLY A 36 1.84 17.19 -2.82
CA GLY A 36 1.36 17.92 -3.98
C GLY A 36 -0.07 18.44 -3.85
N LEU A 37 -0.61 18.49 -2.62
CA LEU A 37 -1.86 19.18 -2.39
C LEU A 37 -1.67 20.66 -2.80
N ASP A 38 -2.70 21.25 -3.36
CA ASP A 38 -2.65 22.60 -3.92
C ASP A 38 -1.84 22.71 -5.22
N THR A 39 -1.42 21.58 -5.76
CA THR A 39 -0.83 21.54 -7.10
C THR A 39 -1.76 20.78 -8.04
N ASP A 40 -1.39 20.74 -9.31
CA ASP A 40 -2.15 20.01 -10.32
C ASP A 40 -1.71 18.53 -10.41
N ARG A 41 -0.76 18.09 -9.57
CA ARG A 41 -0.24 16.72 -9.59
C ARG A 41 -0.08 16.16 -8.18
N PRO A 42 -1.19 15.90 -7.49
CA PRO A 42 -1.10 15.24 -6.18
C PRO A 42 -0.66 13.79 -6.33
N HIS A 43 0.01 13.27 -5.31
CA HIS A 43 0.38 11.86 -5.30
C HIS A 43 0.36 11.30 -3.89
N LEU A 44 0.13 10.00 -3.81
CA LEU A 44 0.17 9.23 -2.56
C LEU A 44 1.54 8.59 -2.44
N GLY A 45 2.18 8.77 -1.29
CA GLY A 45 3.48 8.18 -1.03
C GLY A 45 3.41 7.17 0.09
N VAL A 46 4.12 6.06 -0.08
CA VAL A 46 4.32 5.04 0.96
C VAL A 46 5.81 4.80 1.07
N SER A 47 6.35 4.95 2.27
CA SER A 47 7.79 4.78 2.50
C SER A 47 8.03 3.82 3.66
N LEU A 48 9.07 3.02 3.53
CA LEU A 48 9.57 2.19 4.61
C LEU A 48 11.09 2.20 4.54
N GLY A 49 11.73 2.82 5.53
CA GLY A 49 13.16 3.02 5.50
C GLY A 49 13.57 3.88 4.31
N GLU A 50 14.48 3.37 3.51
CA GLU A 50 15.00 4.10 2.34
C GLU A 50 14.23 3.79 1.06
N VAL A 51 13.21 2.95 1.14
CA VAL A 51 12.44 2.55 -0.04
C VAL A 51 11.10 3.27 -0.01
N SER A 52 10.71 3.83 -1.13
CA SER A 52 9.43 4.52 -1.22
C SER A 52 8.76 4.22 -2.55
N VAL A 53 7.43 4.30 -2.55
CA VAL A 53 6.63 4.21 -3.77
C VAL A 53 5.76 5.45 -3.85
N ARG A 54 5.55 5.91 -5.06
CA ARG A 54 4.75 7.10 -5.31
C ARG A 54 3.69 6.75 -6.34
N ILE A 55 2.45 7.09 -6.04
CA ILE A 55 1.31 6.78 -6.90
C ILE A 55 0.64 8.10 -7.24
N GLY A 56 0.52 8.38 -8.52
CA GLY A 56 -0.09 9.62 -8.96
C GLY A 56 -0.71 9.47 -10.34
N PRO A 57 -1.41 10.52 -10.80
CA PRO A 57 -2.02 10.48 -12.13
C PRO A 57 -0.96 10.48 -13.22
N ALA A 58 -1.24 9.77 -14.31
CA ALA A 58 -0.32 9.67 -15.43
C ALA A 58 -0.35 10.92 -16.31
N SER A 59 -1.49 11.58 -16.37
CA SER A 59 -1.70 12.71 -17.28
C SER A 59 -1.20 14.01 -16.69
N ASP A 60 -0.78 14.94 -17.54
CA ASP A 60 -0.37 16.27 -17.11
C ASP A 60 -1.52 17.03 -16.48
N ALA A 61 -2.73 16.86 -17.01
CA ALA A 61 -3.94 17.38 -16.39
C ALA A 61 -4.79 16.21 -15.93
N VAL A 62 -5.33 16.30 -14.73
CA VAL A 62 -6.15 15.23 -14.15
C VAL A 62 -7.43 15.05 -14.96
N THR A 63 -7.72 13.81 -15.32
CA THR A 63 -8.89 13.44 -16.10
C THR A 63 -9.92 12.74 -15.24
N ALA A 64 -11.11 12.52 -15.83
CA ALA A 64 -12.16 11.74 -15.15
C ALA A 64 -11.71 10.31 -14.89
N GLU A 65 -10.91 9.73 -15.78
CA GLU A 65 -10.36 8.38 -15.56
C GLU A 65 -9.39 8.36 -14.39
N ASP A 66 -8.55 9.37 -14.27
CA ASP A 66 -7.65 9.50 -13.13
C ASP A 66 -8.44 9.55 -11.81
N ALA A 67 -9.53 10.31 -11.80
CA ALA A 67 -10.39 10.41 -10.61
C ALA A 67 -11.04 9.06 -10.29
N ARG A 68 -11.48 8.32 -11.31
CA ARG A 68 -12.08 7.01 -11.13
C ARG A 68 -11.08 6.02 -10.54
N ILE A 69 -9.86 6.03 -11.04
CA ILE A 69 -8.81 5.12 -10.56
C ILE A 69 -8.40 5.50 -9.13
N ALA A 70 -8.31 6.78 -8.83
CA ALA A 70 -8.00 7.22 -7.47
C ALA A 70 -9.08 6.76 -6.49
N ARG A 71 -10.36 6.83 -6.87
CA ARG A 71 -11.44 6.35 -6.02
C ARG A 71 -11.38 4.83 -5.85
N CYS A 72 -11.04 4.11 -6.91
CA CYS A 72 -10.87 2.66 -6.84
C CYS A 72 -9.75 2.30 -5.85
N LEU A 73 -8.64 3.00 -5.91
CA LEU A 73 -7.54 2.81 -4.96
C LEU A 73 -8.00 3.04 -3.53
N ALA A 74 -8.73 4.12 -3.29
CA ALA A 74 -9.23 4.43 -1.95
C ALA A 74 -10.19 3.34 -1.44
N ASP A 75 -11.07 2.86 -2.30
CA ASP A 75 -12.04 1.83 -1.93
C ASP A 75 -11.35 0.53 -1.57
N GLN A 76 -10.36 0.10 -2.34
CA GLN A 76 -9.62 -1.12 -2.06
C GLN A 76 -8.77 -0.97 -0.79
N ALA A 77 -8.17 0.20 -0.58
CA ALA A 77 -7.43 0.46 0.64
C ALA A 77 -8.33 0.38 1.87
N ALA A 78 -9.57 0.88 1.77
CA ALA A 78 -10.53 0.81 2.87
C ALA A 78 -10.91 -0.63 3.19
N ILE A 79 -11.10 -1.47 2.17
CA ILE A 79 -11.40 -2.89 2.36
C ILE A 79 -10.23 -3.58 3.06
N TYR A 80 -9.00 -3.30 2.62
CA TYR A 80 -7.81 -3.83 3.25
C TYR A 80 -7.71 -3.41 4.73
N ALA A 81 -7.94 -2.14 5.02
CA ALA A 81 -7.88 -1.63 6.38
C ALA A 81 -8.91 -2.32 7.28
N ALA A 82 -10.14 -2.47 6.78
CA ALA A 82 -11.19 -3.14 7.54
C ALA A 82 -10.83 -4.59 7.85
N GLU A 83 -10.21 -5.28 6.91
CA GLU A 83 -9.82 -6.67 7.12
C GLU A 83 -8.70 -6.79 8.15
N VAL A 84 -7.70 -5.89 8.10
CA VAL A 84 -6.64 -5.88 9.10
C VAL A 84 -7.20 -5.59 10.49
N GLU A 85 -8.12 -4.65 10.57
CA GLU A 85 -8.78 -4.32 11.85
C GLU A 85 -9.59 -5.50 12.39
N ARG A 86 -10.27 -6.21 11.50
CA ARG A 86 -11.04 -7.40 11.88
C ARG A 86 -10.11 -8.48 12.44
N LEU A 87 -9.00 -8.73 11.78
CA LEU A 87 -8.01 -9.71 12.23
C LEU A 87 -7.40 -9.31 13.56
N HIS A 88 -7.11 -8.04 13.74
CA HIS A 88 -6.58 -7.53 15.00
C HIS A 88 -7.58 -7.76 16.14
N ALA A 89 -8.85 -7.44 15.92
CA ALA A 89 -9.88 -7.67 16.92
C ALA A 89 -10.04 -9.17 17.25
N ALA A 90 -10.01 -10.02 16.24
CA ALA A 90 -10.11 -11.47 16.44
C ALA A 90 -8.90 -12.00 17.23
N ASN A 91 -7.71 -11.51 16.91
CA ASN A 91 -6.50 -11.93 17.63
C ASN A 91 -6.53 -11.47 19.09
N ASN A 92 -7.05 -10.29 19.35
CA ASN A 92 -7.17 -9.78 20.69
C ASN A 92 -8.21 -10.56 21.51
N ALA A 93 -9.32 -10.93 20.87
CA ALA A 93 -10.39 -11.67 21.54
C ALA A 93 -9.98 -13.06 21.94
N SER A 94 -9.16 -13.73 21.11
CA SER A 94 -8.71 -15.13 21.36
C SER A 94 -7.20 -15.21 21.53
N GLY A 95 -6.56 -14.09 21.69
CA GLY A 95 -5.10 -14.01 21.62
C GLY A 95 -4.40 -14.34 22.91
N PRO A 96 -3.11 -14.02 22.96
CA PRO A 96 -2.25 -14.37 24.09
C PRO A 96 -2.76 -13.89 25.43
N GLY A 97 -3.39 -12.76 25.47
CA GLY A 97 -3.97 -12.25 26.71
C GLY A 97 -5.01 -13.21 27.27
N THR A 98 -5.83 -13.75 26.41
CA THR A 98 -6.82 -14.74 26.79
C THR A 98 -6.17 -16.10 26.99
N ALA A 99 -5.34 -16.50 26.06
CA ALA A 99 -4.71 -17.82 26.09
C ALA A 99 -3.66 -17.93 27.18
N ALA A 100 -2.94 -16.85 27.40
CA ALA A 100 -1.89 -16.82 28.40
C ALA A 100 -2.45 -16.65 29.81
N ALA A 101 -3.63 -16.19 29.88
CA ALA A 101 -4.29 -16.01 31.18
C ALA A 101 -4.49 -17.33 31.89
#